data_61b544fcef56f613a8cd1039c4ea8289
#
_entry.id   61b544fcef56f613a8cd1039c4ea8289
#
_cell.length_a   1.000
_cell.length_b   1.000
_cell.length_c   1.000
_cell.angle_alpha   90.00
_cell.angle_beta   90.00
_cell.angle_gamma   90.00
#
_symmetry.space_group_name_H-M   'P 1'
#
loop_
_entity.id
_entity.type
_entity.pdbx_description
1 polymer ?
#
loop_
_entity_poly.entity_id
_entity_poly.type
_entity_poly.pdbx_seq_one_letter_code
_entity_poly.pdbx_strand_id
1 'polypeptide(L)'
;FHPSAQESSAHAAQIVRDAAIKAGAPENCVQWITQPSMEATSALMNHEGIATILATGGNAMVKAAYSCGKPALGVGAGNVPAYVEKTANIRQAAHDIVMSKSFDNGMVCASEQAVIIDKEIYDEFVEEFKSYHTYFVNKKEKALLEEFCFGAKANSKNCAGAKLNADIVGKP
;
A
#
# COMPACT_ATOMS: atom_id res chain seq x y z
N PHE A 1 -5.81 -13.08 4.38
CA PHE A 1 -5.70 -11.82 5.15
C PHE A 1 -4.59 -11.87 6.19
N HIS A 2 -4.18 -10.70 6.69
CA HIS A 2 -3.09 -10.60 7.66
C HIS A 2 -3.53 -11.14 9.03
N PRO A 3 -2.68 -11.88 9.77
CA PRO A 3 -3.05 -12.44 11.07
C PRO A 3 -3.56 -11.42 12.08
N SER A 4 -3.00 -10.19 12.09
CA SER A 4 -3.45 -9.11 12.98
C SER A 4 -4.86 -8.58 12.68
N ALA A 5 -5.42 -8.88 11.51
CA ALA A 5 -6.75 -8.46 11.07
C ALA A 5 -7.69 -9.66 10.86
N GLN A 6 -7.39 -10.79 11.48
CA GLN A 6 -8.11 -12.06 11.25
C GLN A 6 -9.60 -11.92 11.53
N GLU A 7 -9.99 -11.44 12.69
CA GLU A 7 -11.40 -11.36 13.09
C GLU A 7 -12.19 -10.38 12.21
N SER A 8 -11.66 -9.17 12.00
CA SER A 8 -12.31 -8.16 11.16
C SER A 8 -12.41 -8.59 9.71
N SER A 9 -11.37 -9.24 9.17
CA SER A 9 -11.38 -9.74 7.80
C SER A 9 -12.36 -10.90 7.63
N ALA A 10 -12.44 -11.83 8.60
CA ALA A 10 -13.39 -12.93 8.57
C ALA A 10 -14.83 -12.41 8.66
N HIS A 11 -15.09 -11.42 9.52
CA HIS A 11 -16.40 -10.81 9.63
C HIS A 11 -16.81 -10.08 8.33
N ALA A 12 -15.90 -9.33 7.73
CA ALA A 12 -16.12 -8.69 6.44
C ALA A 12 -16.43 -9.71 5.33
N ALA A 13 -15.67 -10.81 5.27
CA ALA A 13 -15.91 -11.90 4.32
C ALA A 13 -17.28 -12.55 4.53
N GLN A 14 -17.72 -12.73 5.77
CA GLN A 14 -19.04 -13.23 6.11
C GLN A 14 -20.15 -12.30 5.61
N ILE A 15 -20.04 -10.99 5.86
CA ILE A 15 -21.03 -10.01 5.36
C ILE A 15 -21.14 -10.07 3.83
N VAL A 16 -19.99 -10.11 3.13
CA VAL A 16 -19.96 -10.19 1.66
C VAL A 16 -20.60 -11.49 1.18
N ARG A 17 -20.27 -12.62 1.80
CA ARG A 17 -20.87 -13.93 1.46
C ARG A 17 -22.36 -13.92 1.63
N ASP A 18 -22.84 -13.46 2.78
CA ASP A 18 -24.27 -13.48 3.11
C ASP A 18 -25.07 -12.56 2.18
N ALA A 19 -24.52 -11.40 1.82
CA ALA A 19 -25.10 -10.53 0.81
C ALA A 19 -25.13 -11.16 -0.59
N ALA A 20 -24.07 -11.85 -0.99
CA ALA A 20 -23.99 -12.55 -2.27
C ALA A 20 -25.02 -13.68 -2.36
N ILE A 21 -25.13 -14.52 -1.31
CA ILE A 21 -26.12 -15.62 -1.23
C ILE A 21 -27.53 -15.04 -1.30
N LYS A 22 -27.81 -13.96 -0.56
CA LYS A 22 -29.11 -13.28 -0.61
C LYS A 22 -29.46 -12.77 -2.01
N ALA A 23 -28.45 -12.42 -2.81
CA ALA A 23 -28.60 -12.02 -4.21
C ALA A 23 -28.66 -13.19 -5.20
N GLY A 24 -28.62 -14.44 -4.73
CA GLY A 24 -28.75 -15.66 -5.55
C GLY A 24 -27.41 -16.34 -5.90
N ALA A 25 -26.30 -15.95 -5.28
CA ALA A 25 -25.03 -16.64 -5.48
C ALA A 25 -25.01 -18.01 -4.75
N PRO A 26 -24.20 -18.98 -5.20
CA PRO A 26 -24.01 -20.25 -4.51
C PRO A 26 -23.47 -20.07 -3.09
N GLU A 27 -23.81 -20.95 -2.16
CA GLU A 27 -23.36 -20.87 -0.75
C GLU A 27 -21.83 -20.81 -0.57
N ASN A 28 -21.08 -21.42 -1.48
CA ASN A 28 -19.62 -21.50 -1.42
C ASN A 28 -18.91 -20.42 -2.28
N CYS A 29 -19.62 -19.35 -2.67
CA CYS A 29 -19.05 -18.31 -3.55
C CYS A 29 -17.93 -17.46 -2.89
N VAL A 30 -17.97 -17.33 -1.57
CA VAL A 30 -16.94 -16.62 -0.78
C VAL A 30 -16.48 -17.51 0.37
N GLN A 31 -15.21 -17.81 0.42
CA GLN A 31 -14.60 -18.64 1.46
C GLN A 31 -13.34 -17.98 2.01
N TRP A 32 -12.94 -18.35 3.21
CA TRP A 32 -11.69 -17.88 3.82
C TRP A 32 -11.06 -18.94 4.71
N ILE A 33 -9.75 -18.83 4.92
CA ILE A 33 -9.02 -19.69 5.85
C ILE A 33 -9.25 -19.13 7.27
N THR A 34 -9.81 -19.95 8.16
CA THR A 34 -10.12 -19.55 9.54
C THR A 34 -8.89 -19.49 10.44
N GLN A 35 -7.87 -20.26 10.14
CA GLN A 35 -6.58 -20.26 10.84
C GLN A 35 -5.46 -19.98 9.84
N PRO A 36 -5.13 -18.69 9.60
CA PRO A 36 -4.12 -18.31 8.62
C PRO A 36 -2.73 -18.78 9.07
N SER A 37 -2.03 -19.47 8.18
CA SER A 37 -0.63 -19.87 8.34
C SER A 37 0.09 -19.84 6.99
N MET A 38 1.40 -19.92 7.02
CA MET A 38 2.20 -20.00 5.79
C MET A 38 1.96 -21.32 5.07
N GLU A 39 1.78 -22.40 5.81
CA GLU A 39 1.46 -23.73 5.29
C GLU A 39 0.10 -23.74 4.60
N ALA A 40 -0.94 -23.18 5.25
CA ALA A 40 -2.27 -23.09 4.68
C ALA A 40 -2.27 -22.22 3.40
N THR A 41 -1.55 -21.11 3.41
CA THR A 41 -1.39 -20.24 2.23
C THR A 41 -0.70 -20.97 1.08
N SER A 42 0.40 -21.68 1.37
CA SER A 42 1.12 -22.47 0.38
C SER A 42 0.26 -23.61 -0.17
N ALA A 43 -0.45 -24.33 0.70
CA ALA A 43 -1.36 -25.41 0.27
C ALA A 43 -2.46 -24.88 -0.67
N LEU A 44 -3.05 -23.72 -0.33
CA LEU A 44 -4.07 -23.08 -1.17
C LEU A 44 -3.50 -22.66 -2.53
N MET A 45 -2.35 -21.98 -2.56
CA MET A 45 -1.71 -21.54 -3.80
C MET A 45 -1.40 -22.71 -4.75
N ASN A 46 -1.03 -23.87 -4.21
CA ASN A 46 -0.66 -25.03 -5.00
C ASN A 46 -1.84 -25.99 -5.26
N HIS A 47 -3.00 -25.76 -4.64
CA HIS A 47 -4.14 -26.67 -4.76
C HIS A 47 -4.69 -26.71 -6.19
N GLU A 48 -4.93 -27.88 -6.73
CA GLU A 48 -5.38 -28.09 -8.13
C GLU A 48 -6.68 -27.34 -8.47
N GLY A 49 -7.59 -27.20 -7.51
CA GLY A 49 -8.85 -26.47 -7.67
C GLY A 49 -8.70 -24.94 -7.77
N ILE A 50 -7.50 -24.38 -7.61
CA ILE A 50 -7.26 -22.93 -7.75
C ILE A 50 -6.84 -22.63 -9.18
N ALA A 51 -7.65 -21.90 -9.90
CA ALA A 51 -7.40 -21.51 -11.29
C ALA A 51 -6.51 -20.29 -11.44
N THR A 52 -6.67 -19.29 -10.56
CA THR A 52 -5.94 -18.01 -10.63
C THR A 52 -5.67 -17.48 -9.23
N ILE A 53 -4.55 -16.81 -9.06
CA ILE A 53 -4.15 -16.19 -7.78
C ILE A 53 -4.11 -14.67 -7.96
N LEU A 54 -4.79 -13.94 -7.07
CA LEU A 54 -4.62 -12.50 -6.88
C LEU A 54 -3.90 -12.29 -5.55
N ALA A 55 -2.62 -11.93 -5.61
CA ALA A 55 -1.77 -11.76 -4.44
C ALA A 55 -1.43 -10.29 -4.21
N THR A 56 -1.82 -9.75 -3.07
CA THR A 56 -1.38 -8.44 -2.59
C THR A 56 -0.59 -8.63 -1.29
N GLY A 57 0.54 -7.97 -1.16
CA GLY A 57 1.36 -8.08 0.05
C GLY A 57 2.84 -7.81 -0.19
N GLY A 58 3.67 -8.31 0.71
CA GLY A 58 5.12 -8.17 0.58
C GLY A 58 5.71 -8.93 -0.60
N ASN A 59 6.89 -8.52 -1.05
CA ASN A 59 7.56 -9.09 -2.23
C ASN A 59 7.74 -10.63 -2.16
N ALA A 60 7.91 -11.17 -0.97
CA ALA A 60 8.03 -12.62 -0.78
C ALA A 60 6.73 -13.36 -1.14
N MET A 61 5.58 -12.82 -0.73
CA MET A 61 4.26 -13.38 -1.05
C MET A 61 3.98 -13.32 -2.56
N VAL A 62 4.26 -12.19 -3.19
CA VAL A 62 4.08 -12.01 -4.64
C VAL A 62 5.00 -12.96 -5.41
N LYS A 63 6.26 -13.11 -4.98
CA LYS A 63 7.19 -14.06 -5.59
C LYS A 63 6.70 -15.51 -5.44
N ALA A 64 6.18 -15.89 -4.28
CA ALA A 64 5.59 -17.22 -4.06
C ALA A 64 4.41 -17.46 -5.00
N ALA A 65 3.49 -16.49 -5.15
CA ALA A 65 2.35 -16.59 -6.05
C ALA A 65 2.78 -16.82 -7.52
N TYR A 66 3.77 -16.08 -8.00
CA TYR A 66 4.30 -16.28 -9.37
C TYR A 66 5.07 -17.60 -9.54
N SER A 67 5.59 -18.17 -8.44
CA SER A 67 6.39 -19.38 -8.50
C SER A 67 5.58 -20.67 -8.37
N CYS A 68 4.28 -20.60 -8.12
CA CYS A 68 3.43 -21.81 -7.94
C CYS A 68 2.98 -22.44 -9.27
N GLY A 69 3.37 -21.88 -10.42
CA GLY A 69 3.07 -22.42 -11.75
C GLY A 69 1.64 -22.19 -12.22
N LYS A 70 0.90 -21.29 -11.58
CA LYS A 70 -0.48 -20.93 -11.95
C LYS A 70 -0.55 -19.46 -12.44
N PRO A 71 -1.59 -19.10 -13.22
CA PRO A 71 -1.86 -17.71 -13.51
C PRO A 71 -1.96 -16.89 -12.21
N ALA A 72 -1.15 -15.85 -12.10
CA ALA A 72 -1.11 -14.99 -10.92
C ALA A 72 -1.04 -13.51 -11.30
N LEU A 73 -1.78 -12.70 -10.56
CA LEU A 73 -1.70 -11.24 -10.57
C LEU A 73 -1.14 -10.82 -9.21
N GLY A 74 0.10 -10.37 -9.20
CA GLY A 74 0.80 -9.99 -7.97
C GLY A 74 1.02 -8.50 -7.87
N VAL A 75 0.69 -7.90 -6.73
CA VAL A 75 0.96 -6.50 -6.40
C VAL A 75 1.81 -6.44 -5.14
N GLY A 76 3.07 -6.09 -5.31
CA GLY A 76 4.03 -5.92 -4.21
C GLY A 76 4.15 -4.48 -3.73
N ALA A 77 5.24 -4.18 -3.04
CA ALA A 77 5.58 -2.82 -2.65
C ALA A 77 5.79 -1.94 -3.88
N GLY A 78 5.09 -0.83 -3.94
CA GLY A 78 5.15 0.14 -5.02
C GLY A 78 5.75 1.47 -4.57
N ASN A 79 6.05 2.32 -5.54
CA ASN A 79 6.32 3.73 -5.35
C ASN A 79 5.43 4.48 -6.35
N VAL A 80 4.31 5.00 -5.86
CA VAL A 80 3.26 5.59 -6.70
C VAL A 80 3.62 7.03 -7.06
N PRO A 81 3.90 7.35 -8.34
CA PRO A 81 4.09 8.72 -8.78
C PRO A 81 2.74 9.35 -9.14
N ALA A 82 2.53 10.60 -8.73
CA ALA A 82 1.49 11.46 -9.25
C ALA A 82 2.12 12.49 -10.20
N TYR A 83 1.63 12.59 -11.43
CA TYR A 83 2.08 13.60 -12.38
C TYR A 83 1.07 14.73 -12.47
N VAL A 84 1.53 15.95 -12.23
CA VAL A 84 0.74 17.16 -12.33
C VAL A 84 1.20 17.94 -13.56
N GLU A 85 0.41 17.85 -14.63
CA GLU A 85 0.63 18.51 -15.90
C GLU A 85 0.19 19.98 -15.79
N LYS A 86 0.79 20.86 -16.59
CA LYS A 86 0.61 22.33 -16.54
C LYS A 86 -0.84 22.83 -16.71
N THR A 87 -1.72 22.04 -17.32
CA THR A 87 -3.13 22.38 -17.47
C THR A 87 -4.01 21.90 -16.32
N ALA A 88 -3.42 21.20 -15.32
CA ALA A 88 -4.14 20.71 -14.16
C ALA A 88 -4.72 21.86 -13.32
N ASN A 89 -5.83 21.60 -12.64
CA ASN A 89 -6.30 22.47 -11.58
C ASN A 89 -5.40 22.25 -10.35
N ILE A 90 -4.46 23.20 -10.15
CA ILE A 90 -3.41 23.12 -9.13
C ILE A 90 -4.01 22.92 -7.74
N ARG A 91 -5.03 23.71 -7.39
CA ARG A 91 -5.68 23.63 -6.07
C ARG A 91 -6.31 22.25 -5.83
N GLN A 92 -7.04 21.75 -6.81
CA GLN A 92 -7.68 20.43 -6.71
C GLN A 92 -6.63 19.33 -6.63
N ALA A 93 -5.60 19.36 -7.49
CA ALA A 93 -4.54 18.36 -7.49
C ALA A 93 -3.76 18.33 -6.17
N ALA A 94 -3.41 19.48 -5.62
CA ALA A 94 -2.73 19.58 -4.33
C ALA A 94 -3.60 19.02 -3.19
N HIS A 95 -4.87 19.40 -3.14
CA HIS A 95 -5.83 18.88 -2.17
C HIS A 95 -5.93 17.35 -2.25
N ASP A 96 -6.18 16.82 -3.43
CA ASP A 96 -6.44 15.38 -3.62
C ASP A 96 -5.20 14.53 -3.26
N ILE A 97 -3.99 14.99 -3.61
CA ILE A 97 -2.75 14.31 -3.25
C ILE A 97 -2.53 14.32 -1.73
N VAL A 98 -2.76 15.45 -1.06
CA VAL A 98 -2.61 15.53 0.40
C VAL A 98 -3.63 14.64 1.10
N MET A 99 -4.89 14.67 0.67
CA MET A 99 -5.96 13.83 1.23
C MET A 99 -5.68 12.34 1.01
N SER A 100 -5.27 11.97 -0.19
CA SER A 100 -4.91 10.58 -0.52
C SER A 100 -3.71 10.11 0.31
N LYS A 101 -2.65 10.93 0.41
CA LYS A 101 -1.44 10.53 1.13
C LYS A 101 -1.62 10.48 2.64
N SER A 102 -2.44 11.36 3.22
CA SER A 102 -2.71 11.38 4.66
C SER A 102 -3.76 10.35 5.10
N PHE A 103 -4.55 9.81 4.16
CA PHE A 103 -5.52 8.78 4.46
C PHE A 103 -4.85 7.55 5.10
N ASP A 104 -5.47 7.01 6.14
CA ASP A 104 -4.98 5.85 6.89
C ASP A 104 -3.51 6.02 7.36
N ASN A 105 -3.15 7.22 7.80
CA ASN A 105 -1.77 7.57 8.21
C ASN A 105 -0.69 7.21 7.17
N GLY A 106 -1.03 7.31 5.88
CA GLY A 106 -0.13 7.01 4.77
C GLY A 106 0.17 5.53 4.54
N MET A 107 -0.62 4.64 5.13
CA MET A 107 -0.40 3.18 5.04
C MET A 107 -0.91 2.56 3.74
N VAL A 108 -1.83 3.23 3.04
CA VAL A 108 -2.39 2.70 1.80
C VAL A 108 -1.32 2.60 0.71
N CYS A 109 -1.16 1.42 0.13
CA CYS A 109 -0.16 1.14 -0.91
C CYS A 109 -0.39 1.93 -2.21
N ALA A 110 -1.62 2.38 -2.46
CA ALA A 110 -2.00 3.17 -3.64
C ALA A 110 -1.82 4.69 -3.42
N SER A 111 -1.48 5.15 -2.21
CA SER A 111 -1.25 6.58 -1.95
C SER A 111 0.05 7.06 -2.58
N GLU A 112 0.09 8.31 -2.98
CA GLU A 112 1.22 8.91 -3.69
C GLU A 112 2.47 8.97 -2.81
N GLN A 113 3.62 8.60 -3.38
CA GLN A 113 4.93 8.67 -2.72
C GLN A 113 5.89 9.64 -3.40
N ALA A 114 5.57 10.03 -4.63
CA ALA A 114 6.30 11.04 -5.37
C ALA A 114 5.33 11.92 -6.16
N VAL A 115 5.60 13.21 -6.21
CA VAL A 115 4.83 14.14 -7.06
C VAL A 115 5.78 14.72 -8.10
N ILE A 116 5.44 14.51 -9.37
CA ILE A 116 6.17 15.02 -10.53
C ILE A 116 5.34 16.18 -11.08
N ILE A 117 5.93 17.36 -11.14
CA ILE A 117 5.20 18.59 -11.47
C ILE A 117 5.89 19.25 -12.66
N ASP A 118 5.12 19.71 -13.63
CA ASP A 118 5.66 20.54 -14.72
C ASP A 118 6.32 21.79 -14.17
N LYS A 119 7.48 22.12 -14.72
CA LYS A 119 8.33 23.20 -14.25
C LYS A 119 7.61 24.56 -14.21
N GLU A 120 6.72 24.78 -15.17
CA GLU A 120 6.00 26.05 -15.33
C GLU A 120 5.05 26.34 -14.17
N ILE A 121 4.53 25.31 -13.50
CA ILE A 121 3.56 25.44 -12.38
C ILE A 121 4.16 25.01 -11.04
N TYR A 122 5.45 24.69 -11.00
CA TYR A 122 6.09 24.11 -9.81
C TYR A 122 5.98 25.00 -8.57
N ASP A 123 6.33 26.29 -8.71
CA ASP A 123 6.34 27.21 -7.57
C ASP A 123 4.93 27.45 -7.03
N GLU A 124 3.95 27.63 -7.93
CA GLU A 124 2.53 27.78 -7.57
C GLU A 124 2.00 26.53 -6.86
N PHE A 125 2.33 25.36 -7.36
CA PHE A 125 1.94 24.08 -6.75
C PHE A 125 2.54 23.90 -5.35
N VAL A 126 3.82 24.27 -5.15
CA VAL A 126 4.47 24.20 -3.84
C VAL A 126 3.81 25.12 -2.83
N GLU A 127 3.43 26.33 -3.22
CA GLU A 127 2.71 27.25 -2.32
C GLU A 127 1.30 26.74 -1.99
N GLU A 128 0.60 26.17 -2.95
CA GLU A 128 -0.69 25.55 -2.70
C GLU A 128 -0.56 24.33 -1.76
N PHE A 129 0.48 23.49 -1.93
CA PHE A 129 0.77 22.38 -1.03
C PHE A 129 0.97 22.83 0.41
N LYS A 130 1.70 23.92 0.63
CA LYS A 130 1.90 24.52 1.97
C LYS A 130 0.60 24.97 2.62
N SER A 131 -0.39 25.42 1.82
CA SER A 131 -1.69 25.83 2.34
C SER A 131 -2.47 24.67 2.99
N TYR A 132 -2.17 23.42 2.62
CA TYR A 132 -2.70 22.18 3.22
C TYR A 132 -1.83 21.63 4.35
N HIS A 133 -1.07 22.50 5.03
CA HIS A 133 -0.21 22.12 6.17
C HIS A 133 0.90 21.12 5.85
N THR A 134 1.33 21.05 4.59
CA THR A 134 2.50 20.25 4.24
C THR A 134 3.79 20.98 4.62
N TYR A 135 4.77 20.24 5.11
CA TYR A 135 6.05 20.77 5.50
C TYR A 135 7.16 20.21 4.60
N PHE A 136 7.96 21.12 4.03
CA PHE A 136 9.09 20.76 3.18
C PHE A 136 10.37 20.68 3.99
N VAL A 137 10.84 19.49 4.26
CA VAL A 137 12.05 19.25 5.05
C VAL A 137 13.31 19.70 4.33
N ASN A 138 14.21 20.35 5.05
CA ASN A 138 15.54 20.68 4.54
C ASN A 138 16.50 19.48 4.62
N LYS A 139 17.74 19.64 4.11
CA LYS A 139 18.73 18.55 4.06
C LYS A 139 19.11 17.99 5.44
N LYS A 140 19.15 18.82 6.48
CA LYS A 140 19.47 18.38 7.85
C LYS A 140 18.31 17.61 8.44
N GLU A 141 17.11 18.11 8.30
CA GLU A 141 15.87 17.46 8.75
C GLU A 141 15.65 16.12 8.04
N LYS A 142 15.92 16.08 6.72
CA LYS A 142 15.86 14.85 5.96
C LYS A 142 16.80 13.78 6.54
N ALA A 143 18.05 14.15 6.86
CA ALA A 143 19.01 13.20 7.45
C ALA A 143 18.56 12.68 8.82
N LEU A 144 17.98 13.54 9.66
CA LEU A 144 17.40 13.14 10.94
C LEU A 144 16.21 12.21 10.77
N LEU A 145 15.33 12.49 9.81
CA LEU A 145 14.20 11.62 9.49
C LEU A 145 14.66 10.25 8.94
N GLU A 146 15.65 10.23 8.05
CA GLU A 146 16.23 8.98 7.53
C GLU A 146 16.79 8.13 8.68
N GLU A 147 17.53 8.74 9.60
CA GLU A 147 18.08 8.05 10.76
C GLU A 147 16.98 7.54 11.70
N PHE A 148 15.97 8.37 11.98
CA PHE A 148 14.84 7.99 12.83
C PHE A 148 13.99 6.87 12.23
N CYS A 149 13.72 6.93 10.93
CA CYS A 149 12.87 5.96 10.23
C CYS A 149 13.57 4.64 9.94
N PHE A 150 14.87 4.67 9.61
CA PHE A 150 15.60 3.53 9.05
C PHE A 150 16.90 3.18 9.79
N GLY A 151 17.26 3.93 10.80
CA GLY A 151 18.49 3.75 11.58
C GLY A 151 19.71 4.38 10.93
N ALA A 152 20.76 4.59 11.73
CA ALA A 152 21.98 5.33 11.36
C ALA A 152 22.78 4.76 10.16
N LYS A 153 22.49 3.54 9.72
CA LYS A 153 23.19 2.90 8.57
C LYS A 153 22.48 3.13 7.23
N ALA A 154 21.25 3.62 7.27
CA ALA A 154 20.50 3.92 6.07
C ALA A 154 20.90 5.28 5.49
N ASN A 155 21.04 5.36 4.19
CA ASN A 155 21.14 6.62 3.48
C ASN A 155 20.46 6.51 2.11
N SER A 156 20.16 7.64 1.49
CA SER A 156 19.44 7.71 0.22
C SER A 156 20.14 6.99 -0.96
N LYS A 157 21.40 6.61 -0.82
CA LYS A 157 22.17 5.91 -1.85
C LYS A 157 22.31 4.40 -1.57
N ASN A 158 22.08 3.97 -0.33
CA ASN A 158 22.24 2.58 0.06
C ASN A 158 21.25 2.19 1.14
N CYS A 159 20.25 1.39 0.77
CA CYS A 159 19.28 0.81 1.69
C CYS A 159 19.75 -0.48 2.35
N ALA A 160 20.98 -0.95 2.06
CA ALA A 160 21.52 -2.15 2.67
C ALA A 160 21.69 -1.94 4.19
N GLY A 161 21.01 -2.77 4.98
CA GLY A 161 21.02 -2.67 6.44
C GLY A 161 20.03 -1.65 7.02
N ALA A 162 19.21 -0.99 6.20
CA ALA A 162 18.10 -0.19 6.67
C ALA A 162 17.08 -1.08 7.41
N LYS A 163 16.70 -0.66 8.61
CA LYS A 163 15.66 -1.34 9.39
C LYS A 163 14.56 -0.33 9.70
N LEU A 164 13.38 -0.56 9.14
CA LEU A 164 12.23 0.29 9.42
C LEU A 164 11.94 0.32 10.93
N ASN A 165 11.79 1.52 11.47
CA ASN A 165 11.32 1.72 12.83
C ASN A 165 9.82 1.34 12.90
N ALA A 166 9.52 0.23 13.56
CA ALA A 166 8.16 -0.28 13.65
C ALA A 166 7.22 0.64 14.45
N ASP A 167 7.77 1.49 15.32
CA ASP A 167 6.98 2.34 16.19
C ASP A 167 6.29 3.51 15.46
N ILE A 168 6.75 3.84 14.24
CA ILE A 168 6.15 4.89 13.43
C ILE A 168 5.08 4.39 12.45
N VAL A 169 5.01 3.09 12.24
CA VAL A 169 4.11 2.49 11.24
C VAL A 169 2.66 2.68 11.66
N GLY A 170 1.86 3.33 10.81
CA GLY A 170 0.44 3.61 11.07
C GLY A 170 0.19 4.65 12.16
N LYS A 171 1.19 5.40 12.59
CA LYS A 171 1.02 6.51 13.53
C LYS A 171 0.69 7.81 12.78
N PRO A 172 -0.15 8.69 13.38
CA PRO A 172 -0.43 10.02 12.86
C PRO A 172 0.78 10.96 12.97
#